data_a3070023c1ff858c9abb2a1d08684356
#
_entry.id   a3070023c1ff858c9abb2a1d08684356
#
_cell.length_a   1.000
_cell.length_b   1.000
_cell.length_c   1.000
_cell.angle_alpha   90.00
_cell.angle_beta   90.00
_cell.angle_gamma   90.00
#
_symmetry.space_group_name_H-M   'P 1'
#
loop_
_entity.id
_entity.type
_entity.pdbx_description
1 polymer ?
#
loop_
_entity_poly.entity_id
_entity_poly.type
_entity_poly.pdbx_seq_one_letter_code
_entity_poly.pdbx_strand_id
1 'polypeptide(L)' 'ENYKALMKKLDKESGEKLRKSQKEWIKFRGLEFGFIQEFYRGFDGSMYRTMAAGFQADFVRERALSLGLRLGDLADK' A
#
# COMPACT_ATOMS: atom_id res chain seq x y z
N GLU A 1 4.38 -10.85 -6.86
CA GLU A 1 3.70 -9.71 -6.32
C GLU A 1 2.20 -9.73 -6.56
N ASN A 2 1.45 -9.39 -5.53
CA ASN A 2 -0.01 -9.50 -5.58
C ASN A 2 -0.64 -8.58 -6.62
N TYR A 3 -0.11 -7.36 -6.80
CA TYR A 3 -0.67 -6.43 -7.78
C TYR A 3 -0.55 -6.98 -9.20
N LYS A 4 0.62 -7.46 -9.57
CA LYS A 4 0.85 -8.00 -10.92
C LYS A 4 0.03 -9.25 -11.17
N ALA A 5 -0.04 -10.13 -10.17
CA ALA A 5 -0.82 -11.35 -10.27
C ALA A 5 -2.31 -11.04 -10.44
N LEU A 6 -2.80 -10.07 -9.68
CA LEU A 6 -4.20 -9.65 -9.75
C LEU A 6 -4.52 -9.03 -11.11
N MET A 7 -3.63 -8.17 -11.63
CA MET A 7 -3.81 -7.54 -12.94
C MET A 7 -3.96 -8.57 -14.06
N LYS A 8 -3.20 -9.66 -13.98
CA LYS A 8 -3.28 -10.71 -15.00
C LYS A 8 -4.61 -11.43 -15.01
N LYS A 9 -5.30 -11.47 -13.88
CA LYS A 9 -6.56 -12.20 -13.74
C LYS A 9 -7.81 -11.35 -14.00
N LEU A 10 -7.64 -10.04 -14.09
CA LEU A 10 -8.76 -9.13 -14.27
C LEU A 10 -9.02 -8.86 -15.75
N ASP A 11 -10.27 -8.59 -16.09
CA ASP A 11 -10.59 -8.13 -17.42
C ASP A 11 -10.08 -6.70 -17.61
N LYS A 12 -10.25 -6.17 -18.84
CA LYS A 12 -9.71 -4.86 -19.18
C LYS A 12 -10.29 -3.75 -18.32
N GLU A 13 -11.60 -3.76 -18.11
CA GLU A 13 -12.28 -2.71 -17.35
C GLU A 13 -11.86 -2.72 -15.87
N SER A 14 -11.90 -3.91 -15.26
CA SER A 14 -11.49 -4.06 -13.87
C SER A 14 -10.02 -3.76 -13.69
N GLY A 15 -9.18 -4.19 -14.64
CA GLY A 15 -7.76 -3.92 -14.61
C GLY A 15 -7.44 -2.43 -14.66
N GLU A 16 -8.19 -1.67 -15.48
CA GLU A 16 -7.99 -0.22 -15.54
C GLU A 16 -8.38 0.46 -14.22
N LYS A 17 -9.47 0.00 -13.59
CA LYS A 17 -9.88 0.53 -12.30
C LYS A 17 -8.86 0.23 -11.22
N LEU A 18 -8.30 -0.99 -11.23
CA LEU A 18 -7.25 -1.34 -10.28
C LEU A 18 -6.01 -0.49 -10.52
N ARG A 19 -5.64 -0.25 -11.78
CA ARG A 19 -4.48 0.57 -12.10
C ARG A 19 -4.64 1.99 -11.59
N LYS A 20 -5.83 2.58 -11.75
CA LYS A 20 -6.11 3.91 -11.24
C LYS A 20 -6.07 3.93 -9.71
N SER A 21 -6.63 2.91 -9.08
CA SER A 21 -6.58 2.77 -7.62
C SER A 21 -5.15 2.69 -7.12
N GLN A 22 -4.33 1.90 -7.77
CA GLN A 22 -2.93 1.74 -7.38
C GLN A 22 -2.16 3.04 -7.56
N LYS A 23 -2.43 3.78 -8.63
CA LYS A 23 -1.79 5.07 -8.87
C LYS A 23 -2.13 6.07 -7.76
N GLU A 24 -3.40 6.13 -7.37
CA GLU A 24 -3.82 7.02 -6.29
C GLU A 24 -3.28 6.56 -4.95
N TRP A 25 -3.18 5.24 -4.73
CA TRP A 25 -2.59 4.70 -3.51
C TRP A 25 -1.12 5.10 -3.38
N ILE A 26 -0.35 5.04 -4.47
CA ILE A 26 1.05 5.45 -4.45
C ILE A 26 1.16 6.93 -4.08
N LYS A 27 0.29 7.76 -4.63
CA LYS A 27 0.25 9.17 -4.32
C LYS A 27 -0.10 9.41 -2.84
N PHE A 28 -1.12 8.71 -2.36
CA PHE A 28 -1.54 8.79 -0.95
C PHE A 28 -0.43 8.30 -0.03
N ARG A 29 0.25 7.22 -0.40
CA ARG A 29 1.38 6.70 0.37
C ARG A 29 2.46 7.78 0.56
N GLY A 30 2.79 8.48 -0.52
CA GLY A 30 3.78 9.56 -0.45
C GLY A 30 3.37 10.64 0.53
N LEU A 31 2.11 11.05 0.50
CA LEU A 31 1.57 12.05 1.41
C LEU A 31 1.56 11.56 2.85
N GLU A 32 1.18 10.31 3.08
CA GLU A 32 1.16 9.72 4.41
C GLU A 32 2.56 9.59 4.99
N PHE A 33 3.51 9.15 4.18
CA PHE A 33 4.89 9.03 4.65
C PHE A 33 5.46 10.40 5.00
N GLY A 34 5.14 11.43 4.20
CA GLY A 34 5.53 12.80 4.50
C GLY A 34 4.93 13.29 5.82
N PHE A 35 3.66 12.98 6.04
CA PHE A 35 3.00 13.34 7.30
C PHE A 35 3.64 12.62 8.50
N ILE A 36 3.93 11.33 8.37
CA ILE A 36 4.55 10.55 9.45
C ILE A 36 5.91 11.15 9.81
N GLN A 37 6.71 11.49 8.82
CA GLN A 37 8.01 12.11 9.05
C GLN A 37 7.87 13.46 9.74
N GLU A 38 6.93 14.28 9.32
CA GLU A 38 6.70 15.60 9.92
C GLU A 38 6.19 15.47 11.36
N PHE A 39 5.28 14.53 11.57
CA PHE A 39 4.70 14.28 12.90
C PHE A 39 5.78 13.93 13.92
N TYR A 40 6.71 13.07 13.53
CA TYR A 40 7.76 12.61 14.45
C TYR A 40 9.00 13.49 14.44
N ARG A 41 9.05 14.53 13.64
CA ARG A 41 10.24 15.37 13.53
C ARG A 41 10.63 16.04 14.85
N GLY A 42 9.65 16.32 15.70
CA GLY A 42 9.91 16.94 17.01
C GLY A 42 10.34 15.96 18.09
N PHE A 43 10.38 14.68 17.80
CA PHE A 43 10.74 13.64 18.76
C PHE A 43 12.24 13.36 18.68
N ASP A 44 12.87 13.12 19.81
CA ASP A 44 14.31 12.87 19.84
C ASP A 44 14.63 11.38 19.75
N GLY A 45 15.76 11.07 19.11
CA GLY A 45 16.40 9.78 19.20
C GLY A 45 15.98 8.77 18.15
N SER A 46 16.60 7.61 18.24
CA SER A 46 16.41 6.53 17.27
C SER A 46 15.06 5.84 17.39
N MET A 47 14.42 5.93 18.55
CA MET A 47 13.09 5.33 18.75
C MET A 47 12.07 5.93 17.80
N TYR A 48 12.13 7.22 17.58
CA TYR A 48 11.25 7.91 16.67
C TYR A 48 11.42 7.39 15.24
N ARG A 49 12.66 7.18 14.79
CA ARG A 49 12.93 6.64 13.46
C ARG A 49 12.39 5.22 13.30
N THR A 50 12.55 4.41 14.33
CA THR A 50 12.06 3.04 14.34
C THR A 50 10.53 3.00 14.25
N MET A 51 9.85 3.88 14.98
CA MET A 51 8.40 3.96 14.94
C MET A 51 7.89 4.41 13.58
N ALA A 52 8.53 5.43 13.00
CA ALA A 52 8.14 5.91 11.67
C ALA A 52 8.32 4.83 10.60
N ALA A 53 9.45 4.11 10.65
CA ALA A 53 9.71 3.03 9.71
C ALA A 53 8.69 1.90 9.88
N GLY A 54 8.30 1.59 11.12
CA GLY A 54 7.30 0.57 11.39
C GLY A 54 5.94 0.92 10.81
N PHE A 55 5.49 2.16 10.98
CA PHE A 55 4.22 2.61 10.42
C PHE A 55 4.24 2.58 8.90
N GLN A 56 5.35 2.97 8.28
CA GLN A 56 5.49 2.93 6.83
C GLN A 56 5.45 1.50 6.31
N ALA A 57 6.13 0.58 6.98
CA ALA A 57 6.13 -0.82 6.60
C ALA A 57 4.73 -1.44 6.72
N ASP A 58 4.03 -1.13 7.80
CA ASP A 58 2.66 -1.62 8.01
C ASP A 58 1.72 -1.10 6.93
N PHE A 59 1.85 0.16 6.55
CA PHE A 59 1.03 0.76 5.50
C PHE A 59 1.16 0.00 4.19
N VAL A 60 2.40 -0.29 3.79
CA VAL A 60 2.66 -1.04 2.55
C VAL A 60 2.16 -2.47 2.66
N ARG A 61 2.36 -3.11 3.81
CA ARG A 61 1.93 -4.48 4.03
C ARG A 61 0.41 -4.61 3.96
N GLU A 62 -0.32 -3.65 4.53
CA GLU A 62 -1.78 -3.66 4.46
C GLU A 62 -2.28 -3.63 3.03
N ARG A 63 -1.63 -2.84 2.17
CA ARG A 63 -2.00 -2.80 0.75
C ARG A 63 -1.74 -4.13 0.07
N ALA A 64 -0.59 -4.74 0.33
CA ALA A 64 -0.25 -6.04 -0.24
C ALA A 64 -1.24 -7.12 0.19
N LEU A 65 -1.64 -7.12 1.47
CA LEU A 65 -2.63 -8.07 1.99
C LEU A 65 -4.00 -7.85 1.36
N SER A 66 -4.41 -6.59 1.19
CA SER A 66 -5.68 -6.26 0.55
C SER A 66 -5.74 -6.80 -0.88
N LEU A 67 -4.66 -6.60 -1.65
CA LEU A 67 -4.58 -7.11 -3.01
C LEU A 67 -4.54 -8.64 -3.04
N GLY A 68 -3.86 -9.24 -2.06
CA GLY A 68 -3.80 -10.69 -1.93
C GLY A 68 -5.16 -11.30 -1.64
N LEU A 69 -5.97 -10.66 -0.81
CA LEU A 69 -7.34 -11.12 -0.54
C LEU A 69 -8.19 -11.11 -1.80
N ARG A 70 -8.09 -10.06 -2.61
CA ARG A 70 -8.83 -9.99 -3.89
C ARG A 70 -8.38 -11.08 -4.84
N LEU A 71 -7.09 -11.38 -4.86
CA LEU A 71 -6.55 -12.45 -5.69
C LEU A 71 -7.10 -13.80 -5.25
N GLY A 72 -7.19 -14.03 -3.93
CA GLY A 72 -7.80 -15.23 -3.39
C GLY A 72 -9.26 -15.38 -3.76
N ASP A 73 -10.01 -14.27 -3.71
CA ASP A 73 -11.42 -14.28 -4.12
C ASP A 73 -11.60 -14.73 -5.56
N LEU A 74 -10.71 -14.27 -6.45
CA LEU A 74 -10.76 -14.68 -7.87
C LEU A 74 -10.40 -16.15 -8.05
N ALA A 75 -9.47 -16.65 -7.26
CA ALA A 75 -9.04 -18.05 -7.36
C ALA A 75 -10.18 -19.00 -6.97
N ASP A 76 -11.08 -18.58 -6.08
CA ASP A 76 -12.19 -19.40 -5.62
C ASP A 76 -13.36 -19.42 -6.61
N LYS A 77 -13.31 -18.64 -7.64
CA LYS A 77 -14.32 -18.65 -8.70
C LYS A 77 -13.89 -19.57 -9.84
#